data_51594921fbdb70271eaab585dbe57407
#
_entry.id   51594921fbdb70271eaab585dbe57407
#
_cell.length_a   1.000
_cell.length_b   1.000
_cell.length_c   1.000
_cell.angle_alpha   90.00
_cell.angle_beta   90.00
_cell.angle_gamma   90.00
#
_symmetry.space_group_name_H-M   'P 1'
#
loop_
_entity.id
_entity.type
_entity.pdbx_description
1 polymer ?
#
loop_
_entity_poly.entity_id
_entity_poly.type
_entity_poly.pdbx_seq_one_letter_code
_entity_poly.pdbx_strand_id
1 'polypeptide(L)'
;MKLLILGGTGLVGQQLIAQALGHKDVSQVIAPTRTALAPHPKLHNPIVDYAHLPQDADWWQADAVLCALGTTIKIAGSQAAFSRIDHDYVIAAANLAKAAGTRHFVYNSALGANADANSFYLQVKGQVENDLRALGFSALTMVRPSLLSGGTRKDKRPAEAIAIFLSRLFGWLIPRRYRAVDVADVAAAMLHAAMNTSFTATDSVAILESDQLQGALTRMTEKSRQVQ
;
A
#
# COMPACT_ATOMS: atom_id res chain seq x y z
N MET A 1 -5.68 -17.57 -0.66
CA MET A 1 -5.66 -16.48 0.35
C MET A 1 -6.79 -15.49 0.08
N LYS A 2 -7.39 -14.94 1.15
CA LYS A 2 -8.35 -13.84 1.15
C LYS A 2 -7.60 -12.54 1.50
N LEU A 3 -7.55 -11.59 0.59
CA LEU A 3 -6.82 -10.33 0.75
C LEU A 3 -7.79 -9.16 0.85
N LEU A 4 -7.56 -8.27 1.83
CA LEU A 4 -8.28 -7.00 1.97
C LEU A 4 -7.38 -5.87 1.46
N ILE A 5 -7.80 -5.16 0.41
CA ILE A 5 -7.05 -4.08 -0.22
C ILE A 5 -7.75 -2.75 0.04
N LEU A 6 -7.14 -1.90 0.85
CA LEU A 6 -7.61 -0.55 1.14
C LEU A 6 -6.98 0.45 0.17
N GLY A 7 -7.76 1.39 -0.34
CA GLY A 7 -7.29 2.37 -1.32
C GLY A 7 -7.29 1.86 -2.77
N GLY A 8 -8.16 0.91 -3.11
CA GLY A 8 -8.23 0.22 -4.41
C GLY A 8 -8.40 1.12 -5.63
N THR A 9 -8.85 2.36 -5.48
CA THR A 9 -8.98 3.34 -6.58
C THR A 9 -7.72 4.18 -6.81
N GLY A 10 -6.73 4.11 -5.91
CA GLY A 10 -5.44 4.79 -6.06
C GLY A 10 -4.50 4.06 -7.02
N LEU A 11 -3.39 4.71 -7.41
CA LEU A 11 -2.43 4.14 -8.37
C LEU A 11 -1.86 2.78 -7.94
N VAL A 12 -1.36 2.70 -6.72
CA VAL A 12 -0.81 1.45 -6.16
C VAL A 12 -1.94 0.45 -5.92
N GLY A 13 -3.10 0.90 -5.41
CA GLY A 13 -4.25 0.04 -5.12
C GLY A 13 -4.83 -0.64 -6.35
N GLN A 14 -4.90 0.06 -7.50
CA GLN A 14 -5.32 -0.53 -8.77
C GLN A 14 -4.36 -1.64 -9.23
N GLN A 15 -3.06 -1.42 -9.10
CA GLN A 15 -2.05 -2.43 -9.42
C GLN A 15 -2.11 -3.62 -8.45
N LEU A 16 -2.33 -3.37 -7.16
CA LEU A 16 -2.54 -4.43 -6.16
C LEU A 16 -3.74 -5.32 -6.52
N ILE A 17 -4.88 -4.71 -6.84
CA ILE A 17 -6.08 -5.45 -7.24
C ILE A 17 -5.80 -6.27 -8.49
N ALA A 18 -5.24 -5.67 -9.54
CA ALA A 18 -4.96 -6.35 -10.80
C ALA A 18 -4.02 -7.56 -10.60
N GLN A 19 -2.93 -7.37 -9.85
CA GLN A 19 -1.96 -8.45 -9.59
C GLN A 19 -2.55 -9.53 -8.68
N ALA A 20 -3.30 -9.15 -7.63
CA ALA A 20 -3.93 -10.10 -6.72
C ALA A 20 -5.01 -10.96 -7.42
N LEU A 21 -5.84 -10.36 -8.28
CA LEU A 21 -6.86 -11.09 -9.05
C LEU A 21 -6.23 -12.11 -10.01
N GLY A 22 -5.07 -11.80 -10.58
CA GLY A 22 -4.32 -12.71 -11.46
C GLY A 22 -3.51 -13.78 -10.71
N HIS A 23 -3.37 -13.69 -9.39
CA HIS A 23 -2.53 -14.61 -8.64
C HIS A 23 -3.25 -15.92 -8.32
N LYS A 24 -2.60 -17.07 -8.59
CA LYS A 24 -3.21 -18.42 -8.42
C LYS A 24 -3.59 -18.72 -6.97
N ASP A 25 -2.78 -18.30 -6.01
CA ASP A 25 -2.95 -18.60 -4.59
C ASP A 25 -3.90 -17.59 -3.88
N VAL A 26 -4.40 -16.58 -4.60
CA VAL A 26 -5.43 -15.66 -4.11
C VAL A 26 -6.79 -16.20 -4.51
N SER A 27 -7.60 -16.57 -3.51
CA SER A 27 -8.96 -17.04 -3.70
C SER A 27 -9.99 -15.92 -3.74
N GLN A 28 -9.75 -14.83 -3.01
CA GLN A 28 -10.65 -13.68 -2.93
C GLN A 28 -9.89 -12.38 -2.67
N VAL A 29 -10.30 -11.33 -3.36
CA VAL A 29 -9.88 -9.94 -3.10
C VAL A 29 -11.08 -9.17 -2.60
N ILE A 30 -10.94 -8.51 -1.46
CA ILE A 30 -11.94 -7.58 -0.93
C ILE A 30 -11.34 -6.19 -1.09
N ALA A 31 -12.07 -5.29 -1.74
CA ALA A 31 -11.61 -3.94 -1.97
C ALA A 31 -12.73 -2.94 -1.66
N PRO A 32 -12.88 -2.51 -0.39
CA PRO A 32 -13.85 -1.48 -0.04
C PRO A 32 -13.44 -0.15 -0.70
N THR A 33 -14.39 0.48 -1.38
CA THR A 33 -14.15 1.73 -2.11
C THR A 33 -15.37 2.64 -2.01
N ARG A 34 -15.18 3.94 -2.35
CA ARG A 34 -16.28 4.91 -2.41
C ARG A 34 -17.08 4.85 -3.72
N THR A 35 -16.51 4.21 -4.74
CA THR A 35 -17.13 4.06 -6.07
C THR A 35 -16.91 2.64 -6.57
N ALA A 36 -17.88 2.08 -7.28
CA ALA A 36 -17.80 0.72 -7.78
C ALA A 36 -16.60 0.50 -8.69
N LEU A 37 -15.96 -0.65 -8.54
CA LEU A 37 -14.92 -1.17 -9.42
C LEU A 37 -15.55 -2.08 -10.49
N ALA A 38 -14.80 -2.34 -11.56
CA ALA A 38 -15.20 -3.33 -12.54
C ALA A 38 -15.39 -4.71 -11.89
N PRO A 39 -16.48 -5.44 -12.18
CA PRO A 39 -16.74 -6.73 -11.56
C PRO A 39 -15.72 -7.78 -11.97
N HIS A 40 -15.38 -8.67 -11.04
CA HIS A 40 -14.52 -9.82 -11.30
C HIS A 40 -14.93 -10.98 -10.37
N PRO A 41 -14.88 -12.26 -10.80
CA PRO A 41 -15.35 -13.40 -10.00
C PRO A 41 -14.68 -13.54 -8.61
N LYS A 42 -13.41 -13.13 -8.49
CA LYS A 42 -12.68 -13.15 -7.22
C LYS A 42 -12.81 -11.82 -6.43
N LEU A 43 -13.49 -10.79 -6.97
CA LEU A 43 -13.55 -9.46 -6.34
C LEU A 43 -14.84 -9.26 -5.58
N HIS A 44 -14.75 -9.00 -4.30
CA HIS A 44 -15.81 -8.42 -3.48
C HIS A 44 -15.52 -6.94 -3.26
N ASN A 45 -16.37 -6.07 -3.77
CA ASN A 45 -16.17 -4.62 -3.72
C ASN A 45 -17.29 -3.93 -2.95
N PRO A 46 -17.23 -3.90 -1.59
CA PRO A 46 -18.18 -3.14 -0.78
C PRO A 46 -18.04 -1.64 -1.05
N ILE A 47 -19.17 -0.95 -1.20
CA ILE A 47 -19.19 0.51 -1.28
C ILE A 47 -19.31 1.07 0.13
N VAL A 48 -18.31 1.84 0.55
CA VAL A 48 -18.17 2.32 1.93
C VAL A 48 -17.89 3.82 1.99
N ASP A 49 -18.32 4.43 3.08
CA ASP A 49 -17.78 5.70 3.56
C ASP A 49 -16.69 5.44 4.60
N TYR A 50 -15.47 5.88 4.32
CA TYR A 50 -14.35 5.70 5.24
C TYR A 50 -14.49 6.48 6.56
N ALA A 51 -15.38 7.48 6.61
CA ALA A 51 -15.72 8.17 7.85
C ALA A 51 -16.63 7.30 8.75
N HIS A 52 -17.34 6.33 8.19
CA HIS A 52 -18.31 5.48 8.87
C HIS A 52 -18.17 4.02 8.43
N LEU A 53 -17.00 3.43 8.69
CA LEU A 53 -16.72 2.03 8.31
C LEU A 53 -17.66 1.07 9.08
N PRO A 54 -18.25 0.06 8.39
CA PRO A 54 -19.09 -0.93 9.03
C PRO A 54 -18.26 -1.81 10.00
N GLN A 55 -18.57 -1.78 11.28
CA GLN A 55 -17.82 -2.48 12.31
C GLN A 55 -18.03 -4.00 12.26
N ASP A 56 -19.24 -4.43 11.92
CA ASP A 56 -19.67 -5.83 11.98
C ASP A 56 -19.54 -6.56 10.62
N ALA A 57 -18.82 -5.97 9.66
CA ALA A 57 -18.66 -6.59 8.36
C ALA A 57 -17.71 -7.80 8.42
N ASP A 58 -18.18 -8.94 7.96
CA ASP A 58 -17.44 -10.22 7.92
C ASP A 58 -16.20 -10.20 7.02
N TRP A 59 -16.17 -9.26 6.08
CA TRP A 59 -15.05 -9.09 5.16
C TRP A 59 -13.79 -8.48 5.81
N TRP A 60 -13.86 -7.96 7.06
CA TRP A 60 -12.67 -7.59 7.82
C TRP A 60 -11.77 -8.77 8.16
N GLN A 61 -12.35 -9.96 8.29
CA GLN A 61 -11.59 -11.19 8.50
C GLN A 61 -10.91 -11.62 7.20
N ALA A 62 -9.65 -11.23 7.02
CA ALA A 62 -8.81 -11.55 5.88
C ALA A 62 -7.48 -12.17 6.33
N ASP A 63 -6.79 -12.89 5.44
CA ASP A 63 -5.46 -13.44 5.73
C ASP A 63 -4.43 -12.33 5.86
N ALA A 64 -4.56 -11.27 5.02
CA ALA A 64 -3.74 -10.08 5.08
C ALA A 64 -4.49 -8.83 4.61
N VAL A 65 -4.13 -7.66 5.18
CA VAL A 65 -4.52 -6.34 4.70
C VAL A 65 -3.37 -5.70 3.95
N LEU A 66 -3.63 -5.20 2.74
CA LEU A 66 -2.72 -4.37 1.97
C LEU A 66 -3.30 -2.95 1.89
N CYS A 67 -2.70 -2.04 2.63
CA CYS A 67 -3.19 -0.67 2.74
C CYS A 67 -2.39 0.28 1.85
N ALA A 68 -2.98 0.68 0.72
CA ALA A 68 -2.52 1.73 -0.16
C ALA A 68 -3.43 2.97 -0.10
N LEU A 69 -4.17 3.11 1.02
CA LEU A 69 -5.01 4.28 1.27
C LEU A 69 -4.13 5.50 1.48
N GLY A 70 -4.48 6.59 0.82
CA GLY A 70 -3.77 7.85 0.93
C GLY A 70 -4.23 8.86 -0.11
N THR A 71 -3.87 10.11 0.12
CA THR A 71 -4.19 11.22 -0.75
C THR A 71 -2.99 12.18 -0.89
N THR A 72 -3.21 13.36 -1.37
CA THR A 72 -2.24 14.45 -1.32
C THR A 72 -2.89 15.66 -0.67
N ILE A 73 -2.10 16.54 -0.03
CA ILE A 73 -2.64 17.76 0.60
C ILE A 73 -3.45 18.58 -0.42
N LYS A 74 -3.00 18.61 -1.68
CA LYS A 74 -3.70 19.32 -2.76
C LYS A 74 -5.09 18.72 -3.04
N ILE A 75 -5.21 17.38 -3.07
CA ILE A 75 -6.50 16.69 -3.31
C ILE A 75 -7.38 16.76 -2.07
N ALA A 76 -6.80 16.63 -0.89
CA ALA A 76 -7.51 16.73 0.38
C ALA A 76 -8.03 18.14 0.67
N GLY A 77 -7.37 19.18 0.14
CA GLY A 77 -7.72 20.58 0.30
C GLY A 77 -7.15 21.23 1.57
N SER A 78 -6.78 20.48 2.58
CA SER A 78 -6.14 20.99 3.81
C SER A 78 -5.27 19.92 4.48
N GLN A 79 -4.39 20.35 5.40
CA GLN A 79 -3.61 19.44 6.22
C GLN A 79 -4.49 18.58 7.14
N ALA A 80 -5.53 19.15 7.72
CA ALA A 80 -6.48 18.40 8.56
C ALA A 80 -7.22 17.32 7.78
N ALA A 81 -7.70 17.61 6.56
CA ALA A 81 -8.33 16.64 5.70
C ALA A 81 -7.33 15.57 5.20
N PHE A 82 -6.07 15.95 4.98
CA PHE A 82 -5.01 15.01 4.66
C PHE A 82 -4.77 14.04 5.84
N SER A 83 -4.56 14.54 7.07
CA SER A 83 -4.39 13.69 8.26
C SER A 83 -5.56 12.73 8.46
N ARG A 84 -6.78 13.20 8.28
CA ARG A 84 -7.96 12.34 8.38
C ARG A 84 -7.91 11.16 7.41
N ILE A 85 -7.51 11.39 6.17
CA ILE A 85 -7.49 10.33 5.13
C ILE A 85 -6.27 9.43 5.30
N ASP A 86 -5.08 10.02 5.45
CA ASP A 86 -3.81 9.30 5.44
C ASP A 86 -3.44 8.69 6.79
N HIS A 87 -4.06 9.12 7.88
CA HIS A 87 -3.88 8.61 9.23
C HIS A 87 -5.18 8.00 9.79
N ASP A 88 -6.22 8.81 10.09
CA ASP A 88 -7.35 8.35 10.89
C ASP A 88 -8.09 7.18 10.22
N TYR A 89 -8.33 7.25 8.91
CA TYR A 89 -9.00 6.18 8.16
C TYR A 89 -8.15 4.91 8.08
N VAL A 90 -6.82 5.05 7.99
CA VAL A 90 -5.89 3.90 7.99
C VAL A 90 -5.95 3.20 9.33
N ILE A 91 -5.86 3.95 10.42
CA ILE A 91 -5.86 3.39 11.79
C ILE A 91 -7.23 2.82 12.16
N ALA A 92 -8.33 3.48 11.77
CA ALA A 92 -9.67 2.94 11.97
C ALA A 92 -9.84 1.57 11.27
N ALA A 93 -9.44 1.46 9.99
CA ALA A 93 -9.49 0.21 9.26
C ALA A 93 -8.55 -0.86 9.83
N ALA A 94 -7.36 -0.47 10.28
CA ALA A 94 -6.41 -1.39 10.91
C ALA A 94 -6.96 -1.97 12.23
N ASN A 95 -7.61 -1.15 13.06
CA ASN A 95 -8.28 -1.61 14.28
C ASN A 95 -9.37 -2.64 13.98
N LEU A 96 -10.24 -2.38 12.99
CA LEU A 96 -11.31 -3.29 12.61
C LEU A 96 -10.76 -4.62 12.09
N ALA A 97 -9.74 -4.57 11.23
CA ALA A 97 -9.09 -5.78 10.71
C ALA A 97 -8.40 -6.57 11.83
N LYS A 98 -7.73 -5.90 12.77
CA LYS A 98 -7.09 -6.54 13.93
C LYS A 98 -8.12 -7.21 14.83
N ALA A 99 -9.23 -6.50 15.15
CA ALA A 99 -10.32 -7.04 15.94
C ALA A 99 -10.99 -8.27 15.30
N ALA A 100 -11.07 -8.28 13.95
CA ALA A 100 -11.58 -9.42 13.18
C ALA A 100 -10.57 -10.59 13.05
N GLY A 101 -9.38 -10.49 13.66
CA GLY A 101 -8.39 -11.55 13.69
C GLY A 101 -7.40 -11.56 12.53
N THR A 102 -7.37 -10.54 11.68
CA THR A 102 -6.33 -10.39 10.65
C THR A 102 -4.96 -10.28 11.31
N ARG A 103 -4.01 -11.11 10.86
CA ARG A 103 -2.68 -11.21 11.48
C ARG A 103 -1.61 -10.41 10.77
N HIS A 104 -1.76 -10.16 9.49
CA HIS A 104 -0.75 -9.48 8.67
C HIS A 104 -1.28 -8.17 8.10
N PHE A 105 -0.54 -7.08 8.34
CA PHE A 105 -0.84 -5.76 7.78
C PHE A 105 0.36 -5.24 6.96
N VAL A 106 0.12 -4.89 5.71
CA VAL A 106 1.13 -4.32 4.80
C VAL A 106 0.73 -2.90 4.48
N TYR A 107 1.54 -1.93 4.88
CA TYR A 107 1.25 -0.51 4.74
C TYR A 107 2.15 0.17 3.70
N ASN A 108 1.55 0.86 2.73
CA ASN A 108 2.24 1.73 1.80
C ASN A 108 2.54 3.08 2.45
N SER A 109 3.72 3.18 3.02
CA SER A 109 4.26 4.37 3.69
C SER A 109 4.99 5.30 2.68
N ALA A 110 6.09 5.91 3.09
CA ALA A 110 6.91 6.76 2.26
C ALA A 110 8.39 6.71 2.71
N LEU A 111 9.31 6.86 1.78
CA LEU A 111 10.73 7.04 2.09
C LEU A 111 10.92 8.27 3.00
N GLY A 112 11.58 8.07 4.14
CA GLY A 112 11.81 9.11 5.14
C GLY A 112 10.63 9.35 6.09
N ALA A 113 9.62 8.47 6.12
CA ALA A 113 8.54 8.52 7.11
C ALA A 113 9.11 8.52 8.54
N ASN A 114 8.80 9.56 9.31
CA ASN A 114 9.24 9.75 10.69
C ASN A 114 8.31 10.76 11.37
N ALA A 115 7.80 10.44 12.55
CA ALA A 115 6.90 11.32 13.32
C ALA A 115 7.54 12.68 13.69
N ASP A 116 8.87 12.75 13.74
CA ASP A 116 9.63 13.96 14.04
C ASP A 116 10.17 14.67 12.77
N ALA A 117 9.74 14.25 11.58
CA ALA A 117 10.21 14.87 10.33
C ALA A 117 9.76 16.33 10.22
N ASN A 118 10.56 17.18 9.56
CA ASN A 118 10.18 18.57 9.27
C ASN A 118 9.05 18.68 8.24
N SER A 119 8.86 17.68 7.40
CA SER A 119 7.78 17.63 6.42
C SER A 119 6.51 17.09 7.04
N PHE A 120 5.44 17.87 7.02
CA PHE A 120 4.12 17.45 7.50
C PHE A 120 3.66 16.12 6.90
N TYR A 121 3.88 15.91 5.60
CA TYR A 121 3.57 14.63 4.95
C TYR A 121 4.30 13.46 5.59
N LEU A 122 5.61 13.60 5.82
CA LEU A 122 6.44 12.55 6.41
C LEU A 122 6.15 12.35 7.90
N GLN A 123 5.78 13.42 8.62
CA GLN A 123 5.29 13.32 10.00
C GLN A 123 4.05 12.43 10.08
N VAL A 124 3.01 12.72 9.27
CA VAL A 124 1.79 11.93 9.26
C VAL A 124 2.07 10.47 8.91
N LYS A 125 2.93 10.21 7.89
CA LYS A 125 3.33 8.83 7.55
C LYS A 125 4.05 8.13 8.70
N GLY A 126 4.94 8.84 9.40
CA GLY A 126 5.64 8.32 10.59
C GLY A 126 4.71 8.05 11.77
N GLN A 127 3.73 8.90 12.02
CA GLN A 127 2.70 8.69 13.04
C GLN A 127 1.90 7.42 12.76
N VAL A 128 1.43 7.23 11.50
CA VAL A 128 0.74 5.99 11.11
C VAL A 128 1.60 4.75 11.35
N GLU A 129 2.89 4.80 11.00
CA GLU A 129 3.80 3.67 11.26
C GLU A 129 3.92 3.35 12.75
N ASN A 130 3.98 4.37 13.60
CA ASN A 130 4.05 4.19 15.06
C ASN A 130 2.75 3.58 15.60
N ASP A 131 1.61 4.07 15.17
CA ASP A 131 0.32 3.58 15.63
C ASP A 131 0.04 2.16 15.12
N LEU A 132 0.42 1.83 13.89
CA LEU A 132 0.34 0.45 13.39
C LEU A 132 1.23 -0.52 14.18
N ARG A 133 2.43 -0.08 14.62
CA ARG A 133 3.28 -0.89 15.52
C ARG A 133 2.59 -1.12 16.86
N ALA A 134 1.98 -0.08 17.43
CA ALA A 134 1.28 -0.17 18.69
C ALA A 134 0.07 -1.13 18.66
N LEU A 135 -0.55 -1.34 17.48
CA LEU A 135 -1.62 -2.31 17.32
C LEU A 135 -1.17 -3.78 17.47
N GLY A 136 0.13 -4.09 17.33
CA GLY A 136 0.66 -5.43 17.58
C GLY A 136 0.13 -6.48 16.61
N PHE A 137 0.14 -6.24 15.30
CA PHE A 137 -0.09 -7.28 14.31
C PHE A 137 0.99 -8.35 14.39
N SER A 138 0.64 -9.63 14.22
CA SER A 138 1.64 -10.72 14.23
C SER A 138 2.71 -10.53 13.16
N ALA A 139 2.34 -9.90 12.04
CA ALA A 139 3.27 -9.44 11.01
C ALA A 139 2.85 -8.05 10.52
N LEU A 140 3.79 -7.11 10.52
CA LEU A 140 3.59 -5.75 10.02
C LEU A 140 4.70 -5.42 9.02
N THR A 141 4.33 -5.07 7.79
CA THR A 141 5.29 -4.66 6.76
C THR A 141 5.05 -3.21 6.36
N MET A 142 6.06 -2.37 6.52
CA MET A 142 6.07 -0.99 6.05
C MET A 142 6.79 -0.94 4.71
N VAL A 143 6.12 -0.53 3.65
CA VAL A 143 6.71 -0.34 2.32
C VAL A 143 6.94 1.14 2.12
N ARG A 144 8.21 1.56 1.99
CA ARG A 144 8.62 2.97 1.92
C ARG A 144 9.12 3.33 0.52
N PRO A 145 8.25 3.52 -0.47
CA PRO A 145 8.67 3.96 -1.79
C PRO A 145 9.18 5.40 -1.75
N SER A 146 10.09 5.71 -2.62
CA SER A 146 10.47 7.08 -3.00
C SER A 146 9.40 7.70 -3.90
N LEU A 147 9.79 8.51 -4.88
CA LEU A 147 8.88 9.04 -5.88
C LEU A 147 8.26 7.90 -6.71
N LEU A 148 6.94 7.91 -6.85
CA LEU A 148 6.22 6.93 -7.67
C LEU A 148 6.26 7.31 -9.15
N SER A 149 6.60 6.35 -10.00
CA SER A 149 6.53 6.46 -11.45
C SER A 149 5.51 5.49 -12.03
N GLY A 150 5.00 5.77 -13.22
CA GLY A 150 3.98 4.94 -13.88
C GLY A 150 2.56 5.24 -13.41
N GLY A 151 1.60 4.60 -14.07
CA GLY A 151 0.16 4.81 -13.83
C GLY A 151 -0.39 6.06 -14.54
N THR A 152 -1.67 5.99 -14.92
CA THR A 152 -2.41 7.11 -15.52
C THR A 152 -3.01 7.99 -14.42
N ARG A 153 -2.27 9.01 -13.97
CA ARG A 153 -2.84 10.05 -13.10
C ARG A 153 -3.68 11.02 -13.93
N LYS A 154 -4.87 11.33 -13.45
CA LYS A 154 -5.72 12.40 -14.04
C LYS A 154 -5.08 13.78 -13.90
N ASP A 155 -4.22 14.00 -12.89
CA ASP A 155 -3.49 15.25 -12.66
C ASP A 155 -2.04 15.13 -13.14
N LYS A 156 -1.73 15.78 -14.26
CA LYS A 156 -0.36 15.97 -14.74
C LYS A 156 0.37 16.95 -13.82
N ARG A 157 1.39 16.49 -13.10
CA ARG A 157 2.30 17.37 -12.33
C ARG A 157 3.54 17.64 -13.18
N PRO A 158 3.68 18.84 -13.79
CA PRO A 158 4.82 19.13 -14.66
C PRO A 158 6.16 19.00 -13.93
N ALA A 159 6.24 19.39 -12.66
CA ALA A 159 7.44 19.23 -11.85
C ALA A 159 7.81 17.75 -11.57
N GLU A 160 6.83 16.87 -11.35
CA GLU A 160 7.08 15.42 -11.22
C GLU A 160 7.54 14.82 -12.56
N ALA A 161 6.94 15.23 -13.67
CA ALA A 161 7.35 14.78 -15.00
C ALA A 161 8.81 15.19 -15.31
N ILE A 162 9.20 16.41 -14.98
CA ILE A 162 10.57 16.90 -15.11
C ILE A 162 11.52 16.12 -14.18
N ALA A 163 11.15 15.91 -12.91
CA ALA A 163 11.95 15.13 -11.97
C ALA A 163 12.14 13.68 -12.41
N ILE A 164 11.08 13.04 -12.95
CA ILE A 164 11.15 11.68 -13.51
C ILE A 164 12.02 11.66 -14.77
N PHE A 165 11.90 12.66 -15.66
CA PHE A 165 12.72 12.78 -16.86
C PHE A 165 14.21 12.97 -16.51
N LEU A 166 14.52 13.88 -15.60
CA LEU A 166 15.89 14.09 -15.11
C LEU A 166 16.43 12.84 -14.39
N SER A 167 15.59 12.13 -13.62
CA SER A 167 16.01 10.90 -12.96
C SER A 167 16.28 9.75 -13.96
N ARG A 168 15.62 9.75 -15.13
CA ARG A 168 15.96 8.81 -16.22
C ARG A 168 17.26 9.16 -16.92
N LEU A 169 17.53 10.46 -17.12
CA LEU A 169 18.73 10.93 -17.81
C LEU A 169 20.00 10.82 -16.94
N PHE A 170 19.86 11.16 -15.65
CA PHE A 170 20.95 11.17 -14.67
C PHE A 170 20.79 10.11 -13.58
N GLY A 171 19.96 9.09 -13.83
CA GLY A 171 19.60 8.08 -12.83
C GLY A 171 20.78 7.28 -12.28
N TRP A 172 21.88 7.20 -13.01
CA TRP A 172 23.12 6.57 -12.57
C TRP A 172 23.84 7.37 -11.46
N LEU A 173 23.63 8.71 -11.39
CA LEU A 173 24.16 9.59 -10.35
C LEU A 173 23.26 9.61 -9.09
N ILE A 174 21.99 9.21 -9.22
CA ILE A 174 21.05 9.18 -8.09
C ILE A 174 21.22 7.86 -7.36
N PRO A 175 21.53 7.82 -6.05
CA PRO A 175 21.57 6.59 -5.28
C PRO A 175 20.23 5.80 -5.44
N ARG A 176 20.31 4.49 -5.57
CA ARG A 176 19.14 3.60 -5.83
C ARG A 176 17.97 3.90 -4.92
N ARG A 177 18.23 4.20 -3.66
CA ARG A 177 17.23 4.54 -2.64
C ARG A 177 16.31 5.71 -3.01
N TYR A 178 16.79 6.68 -3.79
CA TYR A 178 16.04 7.89 -4.17
C TYR A 178 15.51 7.86 -5.61
N ARG A 179 15.81 6.80 -6.36
CA ARG A 179 15.26 6.64 -7.71
C ARG A 179 13.76 6.40 -7.65
N ALA A 180 13.04 6.93 -8.63
CA ALA A 180 11.61 6.67 -8.76
C ALA A 180 11.34 5.17 -8.89
N VAL A 181 10.29 4.70 -8.22
CA VAL A 181 9.84 3.30 -8.24
C VAL A 181 8.54 3.21 -9.03
N ASP A 182 8.43 2.20 -9.88
CA ASP A 182 7.19 1.95 -10.61
C ASP A 182 6.08 1.51 -9.65
N VAL A 183 4.86 2.04 -9.84
CA VAL A 183 3.70 1.66 -9.01
C VAL A 183 3.41 0.17 -9.05
N ALA A 184 3.71 -0.50 -10.18
CA ALA A 184 3.55 -1.95 -10.31
C ALA A 184 4.56 -2.71 -9.45
N ASP A 185 5.80 -2.21 -9.32
CA ASP A 185 6.82 -2.79 -8.45
C ASP A 185 6.46 -2.62 -6.97
N VAL A 186 5.90 -1.46 -6.57
CA VAL A 186 5.41 -1.25 -5.20
C VAL A 186 4.29 -2.23 -4.88
N ALA A 187 3.32 -2.38 -5.79
CA ALA A 187 2.22 -3.33 -5.63
C ALA A 187 2.72 -4.77 -5.54
N ALA A 188 3.68 -5.16 -6.39
CA ALA A 188 4.29 -6.49 -6.36
C ALA A 188 5.00 -6.77 -5.03
N ALA A 189 5.78 -5.80 -4.53
CA ALA A 189 6.45 -5.93 -3.25
C ALA A 189 5.46 -6.07 -2.08
N MET A 190 4.39 -5.28 -2.07
CA MET A 190 3.32 -5.38 -1.07
C MET A 190 2.62 -6.74 -1.13
N LEU A 191 2.26 -7.21 -2.33
CA LEU A 191 1.62 -8.51 -2.52
C LEU A 191 2.55 -9.65 -2.09
N HIS A 192 3.81 -9.60 -2.47
CA HIS A 192 4.83 -10.59 -2.06
C HIS A 192 4.99 -10.63 -0.55
N ALA A 193 5.04 -9.46 0.12
CA ALA A 193 5.08 -9.39 1.57
C ALA A 193 3.85 -10.06 2.21
N ALA A 194 2.66 -9.76 1.72
CA ALA A 194 1.42 -10.35 2.23
C ALA A 194 1.36 -11.88 2.08
N MET A 195 1.96 -12.42 1.02
CA MET A 195 1.93 -13.85 0.71
C MET A 195 3.04 -14.65 1.40
N ASN A 196 4.14 -14.01 1.79
CA ASN A 196 5.23 -14.67 2.51
C ASN A 196 4.90 -14.79 4.00
N THR A 197 4.20 -15.85 4.37
CA THR A 197 3.88 -16.19 5.76
C THR A 197 5.07 -16.79 6.55
N SER A 198 6.28 -16.73 6.01
CA SER A 198 7.50 -17.28 6.66
C SER A 198 7.96 -16.50 7.89
N PHE A 199 7.15 -15.58 8.40
CA PHE A 199 7.41 -14.95 9.69
C PHE A 199 7.09 -15.93 10.82
N THR A 200 8.10 -16.71 11.22
CA THR A 200 8.04 -17.65 12.36
C THR A 200 8.13 -16.96 13.72
N ALA A 201 8.32 -15.64 13.73
CA ALA A 201 8.40 -14.86 14.96
C ALA A 201 7.07 -14.09 15.18
N THR A 202 6.51 -14.22 16.36
CA THR A 202 5.45 -13.36 16.90
C THR A 202 5.97 -11.91 16.90
N ASP A 203 5.16 -10.96 16.39
CA ASP A 203 5.43 -9.51 16.38
C ASP A 203 6.60 -9.06 15.48
N SER A 204 6.67 -9.58 14.26
CA SER A 204 7.70 -9.16 13.30
C SER A 204 7.29 -7.88 12.56
N VAL A 205 8.11 -6.83 12.68
CA VAL A 205 7.99 -5.61 11.87
C VAL A 205 9.08 -5.61 10.81
N ALA A 206 8.68 -5.59 9.54
CA ALA A 206 9.58 -5.47 8.39
C ALA A 206 9.44 -4.10 7.73
N ILE A 207 10.57 -3.55 7.27
CA ILE A 207 10.58 -2.32 6.47
C ILE A 207 11.23 -2.65 5.13
N LEU A 208 10.50 -2.37 4.05
CA LEU A 208 11.00 -2.48 2.68
C LEU A 208 11.30 -1.06 2.17
N GLU A 209 12.57 -0.75 2.07
CA GLU A 209 13.04 0.55 1.56
C GLU A 209 12.98 0.59 0.02
N SER A 210 12.98 1.79 -0.52
CA SER A 210 12.72 2.07 -1.95
C SER A 210 13.60 1.30 -2.94
N ASP A 211 14.87 1.06 -2.62
CA ASP A 211 15.81 0.30 -3.45
C ASP A 211 15.49 -1.19 -3.53
N GLN A 212 14.85 -1.75 -2.50
CA GLN A 212 14.39 -3.14 -2.45
C GLN A 212 13.13 -3.36 -3.31
N LEU A 213 12.36 -2.30 -3.57
CA LEU A 213 11.12 -2.37 -4.35
C LEU A 213 11.37 -2.48 -5.87
N GLN A 214 12.47 -1.88 -6.35
CA GLN A 214 12.79 -1.82 -7.79
C GLN A 214 12.89 -3.22 -8.41
N GLY A 215 12.14 -3.46 -9.47
CA GLY A 215 12.11 -4.75 -10.18
C GLY A 215 11.38 -5.87 -9.44
N ALA A 216 10.57 -5.55 -8.41
CA ALA A 216 9.86 -6.56 -7.62
C ALA A 216 8.89 -7.37 -8.49
N LEU A 217 8.17 -6.73 -9.43
CA LEU A 217 7.26 -7.40 -10.34
C LEU A 217 7.96 -8.42 -11.23
N THR A 218 9.13 -8.06 -11.77
CA THR A 218 9.94 -8.98 -12.62
C THR A 218 10.37 -10.20 -11.82
N ARG A 219 10.90 -9.99 -10.59
CA ARG A 219 11.31 -11.10 -9.71
C ARG A 219 10.17 -12.04 -9.35
N MET A 220 8.95 -11.51 -9.13
CA MET A 220 7.78 -12.35 -8.85
C MET A 220 7.38 -13.19 -10.05
N THR A 221 7.37 -12.60 -11.23
CA THR A 221 7.01 -13.33 -12.47
C THR A 221 8.02 -14.41 -12.85
N GLU A 222 9.30 -14.17 -12.64
CA GLU A 222 10.36 -15.17 -12.86
C GLU A 222 10.23 -16.34 -11.87
N LYS A 223 10.02 -16.06 -10.58
CA LYS A 223 9.85 -17.12 -9.56
C LYS A 223 8.60 -17.98 -9.83
N SER A 224 7.52 -17.38 -10.31
CA SER A 224 6.30 -18.13 -10.68
C SER A 224 6.50 -19.06 -11.88
N ARG A 225 7.39 -18.72 -12.82
CA ARG A 225 7.74 -19.56 -13.99
C ARG A 225 8.68 -20.73 -13.64
N GLN A 226 9.49 -20.61 -12.60
CA GLN A 226 10.41 -21.66 -12.18
C GLN A 226 9.75 -22.79 -11.36
N VAL A 227 8.51 -22.56 -10.89
CA VAL A 227 7.74 -23.51 -10.04
C VAL A 227 6.69 -24.28 -10.87
N GLN A 228 6.60 -24.02 -12.17
CA GLN A 228 5.80 -24.78 -13.14
C GLN A 228 6.66 -25.79 -13.90
#